data_e515193a33c6e6a77fa0a6350e05ed53
#
_entry.id   e515193a33c6e6a77fa0a6350e05ed53
#
_cell.length_a   1.000
_cell.length_b   1.000
_cell.length_c   1.000
_cell.angle_alpha   90.00
_cell.angle_beta   90.00
_cell.angle_gamma   90.00
#
_symmetry.space_group_name_H-M   'P 1'
#
loop_
_entity.id
_entity.type
_entity.pdbx_description
1 polymer ?
#
loop_
_entity_poly.entity_id
_entity_poly.type
_entity_poly.pdbx_seq_one_letter_code
_entity_poly.pdbx_strand_id
1 'polypeptide(L)'
;QFSQKTTLILGLMLLILSYEIRMKIRKAYILSVAFLILGSLFTLIKGFNIEESFLLLVITGIFIFTKDYFYRIAFPFSWTKLIKQMLISEFFIILYMFSGQKIDYSFYKLHKGVELLNSTPNDYINNAILITFIVQGFIIFWHLSNWYFSLKNLPWLSQTKEYIFNKLDKILTVYSGNVLTHLIYSGDKYIYESEKYNLLVAFRPFQKNLIVLGDPIGETNNLFEFLEEFREFADLYGYIPVYYQVNEKYLSYYHDSGYTFFKLGEEALIELKNFSTVSKTFRGFRSTKNKLEKDGYNFSVLKEPHTDELINQIEKVSKEWLGDKKEKGFSLGSFDKDYINRSPLAIITDSNGQIT
;
A
#
# COMPACT_ATOMS: atom_id res chain seq x y z
N GLN A 1 4.02 9.63 43.46
CA GLN A 1 4.90 9.89 42.32
C GLN A 1 4.88 8.75 41.27
N PHE A 2 5.08 7.48 41.64
CA PHE A 2 5.11 6.36 40.68
C PHE A 2 3.81 6.24 39.87
N SER A 3 2.67 6.29 40.53
CA SER A 3 1.35 6.18 39.91
C SER A 3 1.02 7.34 38.93
N GLN A 4 1.45 8.58 39.23
CA GLN A 4 1.23 9.73 38.35
C GLN A 4 2.00 9.59 37.02
N LYS A 5 3.27 9.15 37.08
CA LYS A 5 4.10 8.89 35.89
C LYS A 5 3.49 7.79 35.01
N THR A 6 3.05 6.71 35.64
CA THR A 6 2.43 5.56 34.95
C THR A 6 1.14 5.97 34.24
N THR A 7 0.29 6.76 34.89
CA THR A 7 -0.95 7.27 34.29
C THR A 7 -0.67 8.18 33.09
N LEU A 8 0.34 9.05 33.16
CA LEU A 8 0.75 9.91 32.05
C LEU A 8 1.29 9.08 30.87
N ILE A 9 2.15 8.09 31.14
CA ILE A 9 2.67 7.20 30.11
C ILE A 9 1.54 6.45 29.41
N LEU A 10 0.61 5.86 30.16
CA LEU A 10 -0.55 5.16 29.61
C LEU A 10 -1.44 6.10 28.78
N GLY A 11 -1.68 7.32 29.25
CA GLY A 11 -2.44 8.33 28.51
C GLY A 11 -1.78 8.69 27.18
N LEU A 12 -0.46 8.89 27.15
CA LEU A 12 0.30 9.17 25.93
C LEU A 12 0.29 7.96 24.97
N MET A 13 0.42 6.74 25.49
CA MET A 13 0.32 5.52 24.68
C MET A 13 -1.08 5.37 24.06
N LEU A 14 -2.15 5.64 24.79
CA LEU A 14 -3.52 5.66 24.26
C LEU A 14 -3.70 6.73 23.19
N LEU A 15 -3.13 7.92 23.39
CA LEU A 15 -3.14 9.00 22.40
C LEU A 15 -2.45 8.57 21.10
N ILE A 16 -1.31 7.88 21.21
CA ILE A 16 -0.59 7.32 20.05
C ILE A 16 -1.45 6.29 19.32
N LEU A 17 -2.09 5.38 20.06
CA LEU A 17 -2.94 4.34 19.50
C LEU A 17 -4.28 4.87 18.93
N SER A 18 -4.70 6.08 19.29
CA SER A 18 -5.98 6.65 18.86
C SER A 18 -6.13 6.75 17.34
N TYR A 19 -5.01 7.00 16.63
CA TYR A 19 -5.01 7.02 15.18
C TYR A 19 -5.26 5.62 14.58
N GLU A 20 -4.63 4.60 15.13
CA GLU A 20 -4.76 3.21 14.68
C GLU A 20 -6.15 2.65 15.03
N ILE A 21 -6.73 3.07 16.13
CA ILE A 21 -8.14 2.81 16.49
C ILE A 21 -9.07 3.38 15.43
N ARG A 22 -8.86 4.65 15.05
CA ARG A 22 -9.61 5.27 13.93
C ARG A 22 -9.48 4.49 12.63
N MET A 23 -8.32 3.86 12.40
CA MET A 23 -8.06 3.01 11.24
C MET A 23 -8.59 1.57 11.40
N LYS A 24 -9.34 1.27 12.46
CA LYS A 24 -9.97 -0.03 12.76
C LYS A 24 -8.98 -1.19 12.93
N ILE A 25 -7.77 -0.92 13.42
CA ILE A 25 -6.71 -1.92 13.54
C ILE A 25 -6.91 -2.78 14.78
N ARG A 26 -7.06 -4.09 14.60
CA ARG A 26 -7.35 -5.06 15.66
C ARG A 26 -6.30 -5.10 16.77
N LYS A 27 -5.01 -5.02 16.42
CA LYS A 27 -3.93 -4.99 17.43
C LYS A 27 -3.97 -3.75 18.31
N ALA A 28 -4.20 -2.57 17.70
CA ALA A 28 -4.32 -1.33 18.43
C ALA A 28 -5.53 -1.35 19.39
N TYR A 29 -6.63 -1.92 18.95
CA TYR A 29 -7.81 -2.16 19.78
C TYR A 29 -7.47 -2.99 21.02
N ILE A 30 -6.85 -4.18 20.86
CA ILE A 30 -6.50 -5.07 21.98
C ILE A 30 -5.59 -4.34 22.97
N LEU A 31 -4.58 -3.63 22.49
CA LEU A 31 -3.63 -2.92 23.32
C LEU A 31 -4.29 -1.73 24.04
N SER A 32 -5.19 -1.02 23.36
CA SER A 32 -5.95 0.09 23.99
C SER A 32 -6.87 -0.41 25.10
N VAL A 33 -7.57 -1.52 24.91
CA VAL A 33 -8.38 -2.16 25.98
C VAL A 33 -7.50 -2.53 27.17
N ALA A 34 -6.32 -3.12 26.94
CA ALA A 34 -5.37 -3.45 28.01
C ALA A 34 -4.91 -2.19 28.77
N PHE A 35 -4.57 -1.11 28.06
CA PHE A 35 -4.14 0.15 28.68
C PHE A 35 -5.27 0.86 29.44
N LEU A 36 -6.51 0.78 28.98
CA LEU A 36 -7.67 1.32 29.70
C LEU A 36 -7.92 0.57 31.00
N ILE A 37 -7.84 -0.76 31.00
CA ILE A 37 -7.97 -1.59 32.21
C ILE A 37 -6.84 -1.28 33.19
N LEU A 38 -5.59 -1.26 32.73
CA LEU A 38 -4.44 -0.91 33.58
C LEU A 38 -4.56 0.51 34.14
N GLY A 39 -4.97 1.47 33.30
CA GLY A 39 -5.21 2.85 33.73
C GLY A 39 -6.27 2.95 34.82
N SER A 40 -7.39 2.23 34.69
CA SER A 40 -8.43 2.14 35.71
C SER A 40 -7.88 1.58 37.05
N LEU A 41 -7.11 0.50 37.02
CA LEU A 41 -6.48 -0.09 38.18
C LEU A 41 -5.51 0.88 38.87
N PHE A 42 -4.63 1.52 38.12
CA PHE A 42 -3.68 2.48 38.67
C PHE A 42 -4.36 3.71 39.25
N THR A 43 -5.47 4.16 38.68
CA THR A 43 -6.26 5.31 39.20
C THR A 43 -6.92 4.98 40.54
N LEU A 44 -7.42 3.74 40.70
CA LEU A 44 -7.94 3.27 42.01
C LEU A 44 -6.85 3.20 43.09
N ILE A 45 -5.67 2.64 42.74
CA ILE A 45 -4.55 2.48 43.69
C ILE A 45 -3.99 3.85 44.12
N LYS A 46 -4.04 4.86 43.25
CA LYS A 46 -3.44 6.18 43.50
C LYS A 46 -4.12 7.00 44.61
N GLY A 47 -5.42 6.90 44.77
CA GLY A 47 -6.14 7.78 45.70
C GLY A 47 -7.63 7.49 45.77
N PHE A 48 -8.05 6.26 45.43
CA PHE A 48 -9.48 5.88 45.38
C PHE A 48 -10.32 6.82 44.51
N ASN A 49 -9.74 7.33 43.38
CA ASN A 49 -10.48 8.15 42.41
C ASN A 49 -11.47 7.27 41.64
N ILE A 50 -12.59 6.98 42.31
CA ILE A 50 -13.63 6.06 41.83
C ILE A 50 -14.26 6.60 40.56
N GLU A 51 -14.48 7.91 40.45
CA GLU A 51 -15.09 8.55 39.27
C GLU A 51 -14.26 8.38 38.01
N GLU A 52 -12.95 8.67 38.06
CA GLU A 52 -12.04 8.51 36.92
C GLU A 52 -11.90 7.04 36.51
N SER A 53 -11.77 6.14 37.51
CA SER A 53 -11.68 4.71 37.25
C SER A 53 -12.96 4.15 36.62
N PHE A 54 -14.12 4.58 37.13
CA PHE A 54 -15.41 4.20 36.57
C PHE A 54 -15.56 4.66 35.10
N LEU A 55 -15.15 5.89 34.78
CA LEU A 55 -15.16 6.41 33.41
C LEU A 55 -14.32 5.55 32.48
N LEU A 56 -13.10 5.17 32.91
CA LEU A 56 -12.24 4.28 32.10
C LEU A 56 -12.86 2.89 31.89
N LEU A 57 -13.55 2.35 32.89
CA LEU A 57 -14.28 1.07 32.75
C LEU A 57 -15.48 1.18 31.80
N VAL A 58 -16.22 2.29 31.84
CA VAL A 58 -17.32 2.54 30.89
C VAL A 58 -16.77 2.58 29.45
N ILE A 59 -15.69 3.32 29.21
CA ILE A 59 -15.04 3.37 27.90
C ILE A 59 -14.57 1.97 27.50
N THR A 60 -13.98 1.20 28.40
CA THR A 60 -13.56 -0.19 28.13
C THR A 60 -14.76 -1.06 27.74
N GLY A 61 -15.89 -0.92 28.42
CA GLY A 61 -17.14 -1.59 28.08
C GLY A 61 -17.61 -1.27 26.66
N ILE A 62 -17.61 0.01 26.25
CA ILE A 62 -17.94 0.43 24.88
C ILE A 62 -17.00 -0.25 23.87
N PHE A 63 -15.69 -0.28 24.14
CA PHE A 63 -14.73 -0.95 23.26
C PHE A 63 -15.03 -2.45 23.13
N ILE A 64 -15.37 -3.13 24.22
CA ILE A 64 -15.71 -4.57 24.19
C ILE A 64 -16.97 -4.82 23.36
N PHE A 65 -18.00 -4.00 23.47
CA PHE A 65 -19.21 -4.11 22.66
C PHE A 65 -18.98 -3.83 21.16
N THR A 66 -17.97 -3.01 20.83
CA THR A 66 -17.64 -2.62 19.44
C THR A 66 -16.49 -3.42 18.84
N LYS A 67 -16.11 -4.56 19.43
CA LYS A 67 -14.93 -5.36 19.04
C LYS A 67 -14.89 -5.71 17.55
N ASP A 68 -16.03 -6.03 16.94
CA ASP A 68 -16.14 -6.47 15.54
C ASP A 68 -15.89 -5.35 14.54
N TYR A 69 -15.92 -4.09 15.01
CA TYR A 69 -15.54 -2.93 14.20
C TYR A 69 -14.04 -2.88 13.91
N PHE A 70 -13.21 -3.57 14.70
CA PHE A 70 -11.74 -3.55 14.62
C PHE A 70 -11.23 -4.82 13.94
N TYR A 71 -11.36 -4.88 12.62
CA TYR A 71 -11.09 -6.08 11.81
C TYR A 71 -9.77 -6.04 11.03
N ARG A 72 -9.21 -4.85 10.78
CA ARG A 72 -7.99 -4.73 9.97
C ARG A 72 -6.79 -5.41 10.63
N ILE A 73 -6.10 -6.24 9.85
CA ILE A 73 -4.96 -7.04 10.31
C ILE A 73 -3.67 -6.24 10.27
N ALA A 74 -3.51 -5.37 9.26
CA ALA A 74 -2.29 -4.63 9.00
C ALA A 74 -2.60 -3.23 8.42
N PHE A 75 -1.56 -2.41 8.30
CA PHE A 75 -1.62 -1.13 7.56
C PHE A 75 -0.23 -0.82 6.99
N PRO A 76 -0.15 -0.10 5.86
CA PRO A 76 1.12 0.28 5.26
C PRO A 76 1.96 1.16 6.20
N PHE A 77 3.26 0.87 6.29
CA PHE A 77 4.21 1.68 7.04
C PHE A 77 4.31 3.10 6.48
N SER A 78 4.44 4.10 7.36
CA SER A 78 4.56 5.49 6.94
C SER A 78 5.49 6.28 7.88
N TRP A 79 6.62 6.74 7.35
CA TRP A 79 7.57 7.61 8.06
C TRP A 79 6.91 8.90 8.57
N THR A 80 6.01 9.48 7.79
CA THR A 80 5.32 10.73 8.16
C THR A 80 4.44 10.55 9.39
N LYS A 81 3.82 9.38 9.55
CA LYS A 81 3.02 9.06 10.74
C LYS A 81 3.90 8.89 11.97
N LEU A 82 4.98 8.12 11.85
CA LEU A 82 5.93 7.89 12.92
C LEU A 82 6.44 9.23 13.45
N ILE A 83 6.97 10.09 12.57
CA ILE A 83 7.48 11.42 12.95
C ILE A 83 6.40 12.28 13.61
N LYS A 84 5.18 12.31 13.06
CA LYS A 84 4.07 13.07 13.65
C LYS A 84 3.73 12.60 15.06
N GLN A 85 3.67 11.31 15.30
CA GLN A 85 3.39 10.76 16.63
C GLN A 85 4.51 11.07 17.61
N MET A 86 5.78 11.01 17.19
CA MET A 86 6.92 11.42 18.00
C MET A 86 6.84 12.90 18.39
N LEU A 87 6.56 13.80 17.45
CA LEU A 87 6.44 15.23 17.72
C LEU A 87 5.26 15.57 18.64
N ILE A 88 4.10 14.94 18.43
CA ILE A 88 2.93 15.16 19.26
C ILE A 88 3.18 14.68 20.70
N SER A 89 3.76 13.50 20.87
CA SER A 89 4.07 12.99 22.21
C SER A 89 5.09 13.87 22.93
N GLU A 90 6.12 14.33 22.23
CA GLU A 90 7.15 15.22 22.81
C GLU A 90 6.55 16.57 23.23
N PHE A 91 5.64 17.13 22.43
CA PHE A 91 4.93 18.35 22.80
C PHE A 91 4.19 18.22 24.14
N PHE A 92 3.47 17.12 24.36
CA PHE A 92 2.77 16.87 25.62
C PHE A 92 3.73 16.62 26.79
N ILE A 93 4.86 15.98 26.56
CA ILE A 93 5.90 15.76 27.60
C ILE A 93 6.52 17.09 28.01
N ILE A 94 6.84 17.95 27.05
CA ILE A 94 7.35 19.31 27.30
C ILE A 94 6.31 20.12 28.08
N LEU A 95 5.04 20.04 27.70
CA LEU A 95 3.95 20.73 28.42
C LEU A 95 3.84 20.24 29.87
N TYR A 96 3.94 18.92 30.10
CA TYR A 96 3.99 18.33 31.44
C TYR A 96 5.16 18.89 32.25
N MET A 97 6.35 18.95 31.69
CA MET A 97 7.55 19.48 32.34
C MET A 97 7.38 20.94 32.78
N PHE A 98 6.92 21.80 31.87
CA PHE A 98 6.73 23.24 32.20
C PHE A 98 5.58 23.48 33.17
N SER A 99 4.47 22.76 33.05
CA SER A 99 3.31 22.90 33.95
C SER A 99 3.66 22.45 35.36
N GLY A 100 4.38 21.35 35.52
CA GLY A 100 4.83 20.85 36.80
C GLY A 100 5.77 21.83 37.51
N GLN A 101 6.76 22.36 36.80
CA GLN A 101 7.68 23.34 37.37
C GLN A 101 6.98 24.63 37.86
N LYS A 102 6.00 25.15 37.08
CA LYS A 102 5.27 26.36 37.45
C LYS A 102 4.36 26.15 38.68
N ILE A 103 3.68 25.02 38.74
CA ILE A 103 2.75 24.69 39.83
C ILE A 103 3.54 24.54 41.13
N ASP A 104 4.62 23.79 41.16
CA ASP A 104 5.45 23.61 42.35
C ASP A 104 6.10 24.90 42.81
N TYR A 105 6.60 25.75 41.91
CA TYR A 105 7.17 27.03 42.24
C TYR A 105 6.13 27.98 42.88
N SER A 106 4.92 28.01 42.34
CA SER A 106 3.85 28.85 42.88
C SER A 106 3.37 28.34 44.24
N PHE A 107 3.27 27.03 44.44
CA PHE A 107 2.87 26.41 45.70
C PHE A 107 3.95 26.58 46.78
N TYR A 108 5.24 26.42 46.44
CA TYR A 108 6.37 26.68 47.34
C TYR A 108 6.40 28.14 47.80
N LYS A 109 6.10 29.09 46.92
CA LYS A 109 6.06 30.52 47.23
C LYS A 109 4.91 30.88 48.18
N LEU A 110 3.76 30.20 48.07
CA LEU A 110 2.57 30.42 48.90
C LEU A 110 2.67 29.77 50.28
N HIS A 111 3.39 28.64 50.42
CA HIS A 111 3.40 27.81 51.64
C HIS A 111 4.84 27.64 52.19
N LYS A 112 5.56 28.76 52.40
CA LYS A 112 6.86 28.74 53.06
C LYS A 112 6.74 28.10 54.45
N GLY A 113 7.09 26.80 54.56
CA GLY A 113 7.15 26.08 55.81
C GLY A 113 6.43 24.73 55.88
N VAL A 114 5.76 24.30 54.82
CA VAL A 114 5.16 22.97 54.77
C VAL A 114 5.96 22.05 53.85
N GLU A 115 6.76 21.16 54.44
CA GLU A 115 7.54 20.11 53.74
C GLU A 115 6.64 19.01 53.16
N LEU A 116 5.56 19.33 52.47
CA LEU A 116 4.58 18.36 51.99
C LEU A 116 4.76 17.92 50.51
N LEU A 117 5.69 18.52 49.80
CA LEU A 117 5.98 18.13 48.39
C LEU A 117 7.45 17.77 48.24
N ASN A 118 7.73 16.47 48.22
CA ASN A 118 9.05 15.88 48.01
C ASN A 118 9.54 15.91 46.53
N SER A 119 9.04 16.84 45.69
CA SER A 119 9.47 16.95 44.29
C SER A 119 10.19 18.27 44.07
N THR A 120 11.45 18.16 43.64
CA THR A 120 12.23 19.32 43.20
C THR A 120 11.97 19.64 41.74
N PRO A 121 12.21 20.87 41.23
CA PRO A 121 12.10 21.19 39.81
C PRO A 121 12.91 20.22 38.90
N ASN A 122 14.04 19.72 39.40
CA ASN A 122 14.87 18.74 38.71
C ASN A 122 14.16 17.38 38.55
N ASP A 123 13.25 17.00 39.45
CA ASP A 123 12.49 15.76 39.36
C ASP A 123 11.56 15.75 38.16
N TYR A 124 10.97 16.90 37.78
CA TYR A 124 10.12 17.01 36.59
C TYR A 124 10.94 16.87 35.31
N ILE A 125 12.16 17.41 35.27
CA ILE A 125 13.08 17.24 34.13
C ILE A 125 13.50 15.79 34.01
N ASN A 126 13.97 15.15 35.07
CA ASN A 126 14.38 13.76 35.07
C ASN A 126 13.24 12.81 34.67
N ASN A 127 12.04 13.10 35.18
CA ASN A 127 10.84 12.35 34.83
C ASN A 127 10.45 12.54 33.36
N ALA A 128 10.51 13.76 32.83
CA ALA A 128 10.23 14.04 31.43
C ALA A 128 11.21 13.26 30.52
N ILE A 129 12.49 13.27 30.84
CA ILE A 129 13.50 12.50 30.12
C ILE A 129 13.16 11.00 30.11
N LEU A 130 12.86 10.42 31.28
CA LEU A 130 12.48 9.00 31.39
C LEU A 130 11.22 8.69 30.57
N ILE A 131 10.19 9.54 30.66
CA ILE A 131 8.93 9.38 29.95
C ILE A 131 9.18 9.47 28.42
N THR A 132 10.01 10.42 27.97
CA THR A 132 10.42 10.54 26.58
C THR A 132 11.03 9.21 26.07
N PHE A 133 12.01 8.64 26.77
CA PHE A 133 12.63 7.37 26.36
C PHE A 133 11.59 6.23 26.25
N ILE A 134 10.69 6.11 27.24
CA ILE A 134 9.68 5.05 27.23
C ILE A 134 8.69 5.25 26.09
N VAL A 135 8.15 6.46 25.92
CA VAL A 135 7.12 6.76 24.91
C VAL A 135 7.69 6.70 23.50
N GLN A 136 8.86 7.29 23.27
CA GLN A 136 9.51 7.24 21.95
C GLN A 136 9.95 5.80 21.60
N GLY A 137 10.49 5.06 22.57
CA GLY A 137 10.80 3.63 22.42
C GLY A 137 9.55 2.81 22.06
N PHE A 138 8.41 3.08 22.71
CA PHE A 138 7.14 2.44 22.39
C PHE A 138 6.67 2.78 20.96
N ILE A 139 6.75 4.04 20.52
CA ILE A 139 6.37 4.46 19.18
C ILE A 139 7.21 3.72 18.14
N ILE A 140 8.52 3.70 18.30
CA ILE A 140 9.44 3.02 17.38
C ILE A 140 9.15 1.53 17.35
N PHE A 141 9.05 0.89 18.52
CA PHE A 141 8.74 -0.54 18.62
C PHE A 141 7.40 -0.89 17.99
N TRP A 142 6.37 -0.07 18.25
CA TRP A 142 5.04 -0.25 17.68
C TRP A 142 5.05 -0.21 16.16
N HIS A 143 5.69 0.81 15.57
CA HIS A 143 5.79 0.94 14.12
C HIS A 143 6.61 -0.18 13.47
N LEU A 144 7.76 -0.54 14.06
CA LEU A 144 8.59 -1.65 13.56
C LEU A 144 7.88 -2.99 13.68
N SER A 145 7.22 -3.26 14.80
CA SER A 145 6.43 -4.47 15.01
C SER A 145 5.29 -4.59 14.00
N ASN A 146 4.57 -3.50 13.75
CA ASN A 146 3.49 -3.51 12.76
C ASN A 146 4.03 -3.65 11.33
N TRP A 147 5.13 -3.01 10.99
CA TRP A 147 5.81 -3.18 9.70
C TRP A 147 6.23 -4.63 9.47
N TYR A 148 6.93 -5.23 10.43
CA TYR A 148 7.34 -6.64 10.35
C TYR A 148 6.14 -7.58 10.23
N PHE A 149 5.11 -7.36 11.04
CA PHE A 149 3.89 -8.17 11.00
C PHE A 149 3.14 -8.01 9.67
N SER A 150 3.05 -6.79 9.12
CA SER A 150 2.47 -6.56 7.80
C SER A 150 3.20 -7.36 6.74
N LEU A 151 4.52 -7.28 6.67
CA LEU A 151 5.32 -8.04 5.69
C LEU A 151 5.07 -9.55 5.78
N LYS A 152 4.94 -10.10 7.01
CA LYS A 152 4.72 -11.53 7.20
C LYS A 152 3.31 -11.98 6.80
N ASN A 153 2.30 -11.13 6.91
CA ASN A 153 0.88 -11.50 6.75
C ASN A 153 0.25 -11.01 5.44
N LEU A 154 0.99 -10.32 4.57
CA LEU A 154 0.50 -9.94 3.24
C LEU A 154 0.50 -11.17 2.33
N PRO A 155 -0.68 -11.70 1.94
CA PRO A 155 -0.78 -13.00 1.27
C PRO A 155 -0.13 -13.02 -0.12
N TRP A 156 -0.06 -11.87 -0.77
CA TRP A 156 0.54 -11.76 -2.10
C TRP A 156 2.07 -11.82 -2.10
N LEU A 157 2.76 -11.51 -0.99
CA LEU A 157 4.23 -11.55 -0.95
C LEU A 157 4.82 -12.96 -1.06
N SER A 158 4.02 -13.99 -0.83
CA SER A 158 4.41 -15.39 -1.00
C SER A 158 4.19 -15.92 -2.42
N GLN A 159 3.57 -15.14 -3.31
CA GLN A 159 3.29 -15.55 -4.68
C GLN A 159 4.58 -15.58 -5.51
N THR A 160 4.84 -16.72 -6.14
CA THR A 160 5.93 -16.86 -7.12
C THR A 160 5.42 -16.54 -8.53
N LYS A 161 6.33 -16.23 -9.47
CA LYS A 161 5.97 -16.05 -10.89
C LYS A 161 5.23 -17.27 -11.44
N GLU A 162 5.72 -18.46 -11.12
CA GLU A 162 5.10 -19.72 -11.55
C GLU A 162 3.65 -19.86 -11.04
N TYR A 163 3.41 -19.55 -9.77
CA TYR A 163 2.06 -19.55 -9.21
C TYR A 163 1.14 -18.60 -9.98
N ILE A 164 1.59 -17.36 -10.21
CA ILE A 164 0.83 -16.34 -10.91
C ILE A 164 0.50 -16.78 -12.35
N PHE A 165 1.50 -17.30 -13.06
CA PHE A 165 1.33 -17.71 -14.46
C PHE A 165 0.39 -18.91 -14.58
N ASN A 166 0.53 -19.92 -13.70
CA ASN A 166 -0.36 -21.07 -13.69
C ASN A 166 -1.82 -20.69 -13.42
N LYS A 167 -2.07 -19.75 -12.49
CA LYS A 167 -3.41 -19.25 -12.21
C LYS A 167 -3.99 -18.46 -13.41
N LEU A 168 -3.17 -17.62 -14.02
CA LEU A 168 -3.56 -16.87 -15.22
C LEU A 168 -3.84 -17.79 -16.40
N ASP A 169 -2.95 -18.74 -16.68
CA ASP A 169 -3.13 -19.70 -17.77
C ASP A 169 -4.43 -20.51 -17.56
N LYS A 170 -4.71 -20.95 -16.33
CA LYS A 170 -5.93 -21.67 -16.01
C LYS A 170 -7.19 -20.87 -16.33
N ILE A 171 -7.28 -19.60 -15.92
CA ILE A 171 -8.47 -18.78 -16.19
C ILE A 171 -8.61 -18.47 -17.69
N LEU A 172 -7.50 -18.30 -18.41
CA LEU A 172 -7.48 -18.02 -19.83
C LEU A 172 -7.86 -19.23 -20.71
N THR A 173 -7.85 -20.47 -20.17
CA THR A 173 -8.41 -21.63 -20.89
C THR A 173 -9.92 -21.55 -21.06
N VAL A 174 -10.60 -20.80 -20.19
CA VAL A 174 -12.07 -20.71 -20.17
C VAL A 174 -12.55 -19.33 -20.62
N TYR A 175 -11.87 -18.29 -20.21
CA TYR A 175 -12.28 -16.90 -20.43
C TYR A 175 -11.24 -16.14 -21.25
N SER A 176 -11.70 -15.25 -22.10
CA SER A 176 -10.80 -14.34 -22.83
C SER A 176 -10.20 -13.29 -21.89
N GLY A 177 -8.92 -13.02 -22.07
CA GLY A 177 -8.28 -11.87 -21.45
C GLY A 177 -8.67 -10.54 -22.10
N ASN A 178 -8.12 -9.46 -21.58
CA ASN A 178 -8.17 -8.12 -22.16
C ASN A 178 -6.81 -7.74 -22.78
N VAL A 179 -6.73 -6.57 -23.41
CA VAL A 179 -5.50 -6.09 -24.08
C VAL A 179 -4.29 -5.94 -23.16
N LEU A 180 -4.51 -5.83 -21.85
CA LEU A 180 -3.46 -5.68 -20.84
C LEU A 180 -3.03 -7.01 -20.21
N THR A 181 -3.80 -8.08 -20.44
CA THR A 181 -3.58 -9.39 -19.78
C THR A 181 -2.18 -9.92 -20.00
N HIS A 182 -1.64 -9.77 -21.22
CA HIS A 182 -0.29 -10.25 -21.54
C HIS A 182 0.80 -9.62 -20.66
N LEU A 183 0.61 -8.36 -20.22
CA LEU A 183 1.55 -7.67 -19.33
C LEU A 183 1.67 -8.31 -17.93
N ILE A 184 0.79 -9.24 -17.55
CA ILE A 184 0.88 -9.96 -16.29
C ILE A 184 2.08 -10.92 -16.32
N TYR A 185 2.41 -11.47 -17.48
CA TYR A 185 3.57 -12.35 -17.67
C TYR A 185 4.93 -11.67 -17.53
N SER A 186 4.98 -10.33 -17.38
CA SER A 186 6.23 -9.65 -16.99
C SER A 186 6.67 -9.97 -15.55
N GLY A 187 5.79 -10.60 -14.74
CA GLY A 187 6.12 -11.11 -13.43
C GLY A 187 6.40 -10.07 -12.35
N ASP A 188 6.00 -8.82 -12.58
CA ASP A 188 6.16 -7.69 -11.66
C ASP A 188 4.87 -7.32 -10.89
N LYS A 189 3.84 -8.16 -11.03
CA LYS A 189 2.52 -7.99 -10.43
C LYS A 189 2.16 -9.19 -9.58
N TYR A 190 1.28 -8.95 -8.61
CA TYR A 190 0.60 -9.98 -7.83
C TYR A 190 -0.81 -10.17 -8.36
N ILE A 191 -1.45 -11.28 -7.99
CA ILE A 191 -2.82 -11.56 -8.36
C ILE A 191 -3.72 -11.74 -7.14
N TYR A 192 -4.99 -11.41 -7.32
CA TYR A 192 -6.08 -11.83 -6.46
C TYR A 192 -7.11 -12.56 -7.31
N GLU A 193 -7.46 -13.77 -6.91
CA GLU A 193 -8.44 -14.64 -7.57
C GLU A 193 -9.60 -14.90 -6.62
N SER A 194 -10.82 -14.70 -7.08
CA SER A 194 -12.02 -15.18 -6.41
C SER A 194 -12.51 -16.46 -7.10
N GLU A 195 -12.40 -17.58 -6.42
CA GLU A 195 -12.95 -18.85 -6.91
C GLU A 195 -14.47 -18.82 -6.95
N LYS A 196 -15.10 -18.04 -6.07
CA LYS A 196 -16.56 -17.87 -5.99
C LYS A 196 -17.14 -17.21 -7.24
N TYR A 197 -16.43 -16.25 -7.79
CA TYR A 197 -16.91 -15.45 -8.92
C TYR A 197 -16.18 -15.75 -10.22
N ASN A 198 -15.19 -16.64 -10.22
CA ASN A 198 -14.34 -16.96 -11.36
C ASN A 198 -13.71 -15.70 -11.99
N LEU A 199 -13.21 -14.79 -11.16
CA LEU A 199 -12.59 -13.54 -11.56
C LEU A 199 -11.21 -13.39 -10.93
N LEU A 200 -10.29 -12.82 -11.71
CA LEU A 200 -8.91 -12.55 -11.31
C LEU A 200 -8.53 -11.11 -11.65
N VAL A 201 -7.81 -10.45 -10.76
CA VAL A 201 -7.14 -9.17 -11.01
C VAL A 201 -5.64 -9.28 -10.77
N ALA A 202 -4.87 -8.53 -11.56
CA ALA A 202 -3.46 -8.35 -11.34
C ALA A 202 -3.20 -6.95 -10.78
N PHE A 203 -2.39 -6.84 -9.73
CA PHE A 203 -2.15 -5.58 -9.05
C PHE A 203 -0.71 -5.44 -8.57
N ARG A 204 -0.33 -4.20 -8.28
CA ARG A 204 0.93 -3.86 -7.62
C ARG A 204 0.68 -2.92 -6.46
N PRO A 205 1.19 -3.21 -5.25
CA PRO A 205 1.10 -2.29 -4.13
C PRO A 205 1.96 -1.04 -4.37
N PHE A 206 1.38 0.12 -4.16
CA PHE A 206 2.09 1.39 -4.16
C PHE A 206 1.55 2.31 -3.06
N GLN A 207 2.38 2.64 -2.09
CA GLN A 207 2.00 3.39 -0.89
C GLN A 207 0.82 2.74 -0.15
N LYS A 208 -0.37 3.33 -0.18
CA LYS A 208 -1.61 2.82 0.44
C LYS A 208 -2.56 2.20 -0.58
N ASN A 209 -2.16 2.09 -1.82
CA ASN A 209 -3.03 1.64 -2.90
C ASN A 209 -2.58 0.27 -3.43
N LEU A 210 -3.55 -0.54 -3.84
CA LEU A 210 -3.35 -1.65 -4.76
C LEU A 210 -3.70 -1.15 -6.15
N ILE A 211 -2.69 -0.90 -6.97
CA ILE A 211 -2.90 -0.45 -8.36
C ILE A 211 -3.21 -1.68 -9.19
N VAL A 212 -4.43 -1.79 -9.66
CA VAL A 212 -4.93 -2.89 -10.49
C VAL A 212 -4.73 -2.54 -11.95
N LEU A 213 -4.23 -3.49 -12.74
CA LEU A 213 -3.98 -3.33 -14.16
C LEU A 213 -5.21 -3.78 -14.97
N GLY A 214 -5.94 -2.83 -15.52
CA GLY A 214 -7.14 -3.08 -16.31
C GLY A 214 -8.32 -3.60 -15.50
N ASP A 215 -9.23 -4.25 -16.22
CA ASP A 215 -10.42 -4.84 -15.64
C ASP A 215 -10.17 -6.27 -15.14
N PRO A 216 -11.00 -6.80 -14.23
CA PRO A 216 -10.97 -8.21 -13.86
C PRO A 216 -11.09 -9.15 -15.06
N ILE A 217 -10.36 -10.25 -15.02
CA ILE A 217 -10.32 -11.29 -16.07
C ILE A 217 -11.17 -12.46 -15.59
N GLY A 218 -12.12 -12.91 -16.41
CA GLY A 218 -12.98 -14.05 -16.09
C GLY A 218 -14.46 -13.80 -16.37
N GLU A 219 -15.32 -14.34 -15.52
CA GLU A 219 -16.77 -14.26 -15.65
C GLU A 219 -17.34 -12.93 -15.15
N THR A 220 -17.66 -12.01 -16.07
CA THR A 220 -18.04 -10.63 -15.73
C THR A 220 -19.47 -10.44 -15.25
N ASN A 221 -20.29 -11.50 -15.18
CA ASN A 221 -21.68 -11.41 -14.70
C ASN A 221 -21.77 -10.99 -13.22
N ASN A 222 -20.77 -11.36 -12.42
CA ASN A 222 -20.68 -11.06 -11.00
C ASN A 222 -19.60 -10.00 -10.71
N LEU A 223 -19.40 -9.08 -11.64
CA LEU A 223 -18.33 -8.09 -11.54
C LEU A 223 -18.51 -7.16 -10.32
N PHE A 224 -19.74 -6.74 -10.03
CA PHE A 224 -20.05 -5.88 -8.89
C PHE A 224 -19.66 -6.56 -7.56
N GLU A 225 -20.08 -7.79 -7.35
CA GLU A 225 -19.81 -8.56 -6.13
C GLU A 225 -18.30 -8.83 -5.97
N PHE A 226 -17.62 -9.09 -7.08
CA PHE A 226 -16.16 -9.25 -7.07
C PHE A 226 -15.44 -7.95 -6.70
N LEU A 227 -15.87 -6.80 -7.22
CA LEU A 227 -15.28 -5.50 -6.88
C LEU A 227 -15.40 -5.20 -5.37
N GLU A 228 -16.56 -5.55 -4.78
CA GLU A 228 -16.78 -5.44 -3.34
C GLU A 228 -15.89 -6.41 -2.55
N GLU A 229 -15.80 -7.69 -2.95
CA GLU A 229 -14.94 -8.69 -2.32
C GLU A 229 -13.47 -8.26 -2.36
N PHE A 230 -12.98 -7.80 -3.50
CA PHE A 230 -11.61 -7.33 -3.62
C PHE A 230 -11.35 -6.05 -2.80
N ARG A 231 -12.35 -5.17 -2.69
CA ARG A 231 -12.27 -3.98 -1.84
C ARG A 231 -12.18 -4.36 -0.37
N GLU A 232 -12.97 -5.32 0.10
CA GLU A 232 -12.92 -5.84 1.46
C GLU A 232 -11.57 -6.53 1.74
N PHE A 233 -11.08 -7.34 0.79
CA PHE A 233 -9.75 -7.91 0.86
C PHE A 233 -8.65 -6.84 1.00
N ALA A 234 -8.66 -5.81 0.16
CA ALA A 234 -7.69 -4.73 0.24
C ALA A 234 -7.78 -3.97 1.57
N ASP A 235 -9.02 -3.68 2.02
CA ASP A 235 -9.30 -2.96 3.26
C ASP A 235 -8.83 -3.73 4.50
N LEU A 236 -8.93 -5.05 4.49
CA LEU A 236 -8.44 -5.92 5.57
C LEU A 236 -6.94 -5.69 5.86
N TYR A 237 -6.16 -5.35 4.83
CA TYR A 237 -4.73 -5.04 4.91
C TYR A 237 -4.44 -3.53 4.89
N GLY A 238 -5.47 -2.68 4.93
CA GLY A 238 -5.34 -1.22 4.98
C GLY A 238 -4.98 -0.58 3.64
N TYR A 239 -5.26 -1.25 2.53
CA TYR A 239 -5.06 -0.74 1.18
C TYR A 239 -6.38 -0.29 0.55
N ILE A 240 -6.27 0.53 -0.50
CA ILE A 240 -7.39 1.02 -1.33
C ILE A 240 -7.14 0.57 -2.76
N PRO A 241 -8.07 -0.17 -3.39
CA PRO A 241 -7.94 -0.53 -4.80
C PRO A 241 -8.05 0.70 -5.71
N VAL A 242 -7.19 0.77 -6.70
CA VAL A 242 -7.20 1.80 -7.76
C VAL A 242 -7.05 1.08 -9.09
N TYR A 243 -8.09 1.12 -9.91
CA TYR A 243 -8.09 0.48 -11.22
C TYR A 243 -7.52 1.43 -12.28
N TYR A 244 -6.59 0.94 -13.07
CA TYR A 244 -5.87 1.68 -14.10
C TYR A 244 -6.19 1.14 -15.49
N GLN A 245 -6.59 1.99 -16.43
CA GLN A 245 -7.03 1.64 -17.77
C GLN A 245 -8.25 0.70 -17.81
N VAL A 246 -9.32 1.09 -17.16
CA VAL A 246 -10.60 0.36 -17.19
C VAL A 246 -11.34 0.60 -18.51
N ASN A 247 -12.07 -0.40 -18.98
CA ASN A 247 -12.86 -0.31 -20.20
C ASN A 247 -14.19 0.41 -19.92
N GLU A 248 -14.60 1.27 -20.84
CA GLU A 248 -15.83 2.07 -20.73
C GLU A 248 -17.10 1.23 -20.47
N LYS A 249 -17.17 0.01 -20.99
CA LYS A 249 -18.31 -0.90 -20.81
C LYS A 249 -18.55 -1.31 -19.36
N TYR A 250 -17.55 -1.17 -18.47
CA TYR A 250 -17.63 -1.54 -17.06
C TYR A 250 -17.74 -0.33 -16.11
N LEU A 251 -17.77 0.90 -16.63
CA LEU A 251 -17.83 2.10 -15.80
C LEU A 251 -19.01 2.14 -14.85
N SER A 252 -20.18 1.62 -15.26
CA SER A 252 -21.35 1.53 -14.39
C SER A 252 -21.09 0.67 -13.15
N TYR A 253 -20.47 -0.49 -13.31
CA TYR A 253 -20.15 -1.38 -12.19
C TYR A 253 -19.19 -0.73 -11.19
N TYR A 254 -18.14 -0.05 -11.70
CA TYR A 254 -17.24 0.70 -10.84
C TYR A 254 -17.92 1.86 -10.13
N HIS A 255 -18.79 2.61 -10.83
CA HIS A 255 -19.55 3.69 -10.23
C HIS A 255 -20.46 3.19 -9.10
N ASP A 256 -21.21 2.12 -9.34
CA ASP A 256 -22.13 1.54 -8.38
C ASP A 256 -21.39 0.95 -7.16
N SER A 257 -20.15 0.48 -7.36
CA SER A 257 -19.22 0.11 -6.29
C SER A 257 -18.56 1.32 -5.59
N GLY A 258 -18.94 2.56 -5.92
CA GLY A 258 -18.48 3.78 -5.26
C GLY A 258 -17.09 4.29 -5.70
N TYR A 259 -16.59 3.86 -6.85
CA TYR A 259 -15.37 4.41 -7.43
C TYR A 259 -15.64 5.73 -8.16
N THR A 260 -14.66 6.62 -8.09
CA THR A 260 -14.65 7.88 -8.86
C THR A 260 -13.65 7.77 -10.01
N PHE A 261 -13.91 8.47 -11.10
CA PHE A 261 -13.10 8.41 -12.31
C PHE A 261 -12.39 9.71 -12.57
N PHE A 262 -11.21 9.61 -13.16
CA PHE A 262 -10.58 10.74 -13.84
C PHE A 262 -9.88 10.25 -15.12
N LYS A 263 -9.91 11.08 -16.15
CA LYS A 263 -9.29 10.79 -17.43
C LYS A 263 -7.78 11.03 -17.34
N LEU A 264 -6.98 9.96 -17.52
CA LEU A 264 -5.52 10.05 -17.54
C LEU A 264 -4.97 10.43 -18.91
N GLY A 265 -5.64 10.02 -19.99
CA GLY A 265 -5.19 10.22 -21.36
C GLY A 265 -6.20 9.68 -22.35
N GLU A 266 -5.77 9.56 -23.58
CA GLU A 266 -6.53 9.00 -24.69
C GLU A 266 -5.75 7.83 -25.32
N GLU A 267 -6.48 6.81 -25.73
CA GLU A 267 -5.93 5.68 -26.44
C GLU A 267 -6.26 5.79 -27.93
N ALA A 268 -5.25 5.65 -28.78
CA ALA A 268 -5.43 5.64 -30.22
C ALA A 268 -5.81 4.22 -30.71
N LEU A 269 -6.99 4.09 -31.27
CA LEU A 269 -7.46 2.83 -31.87
C LEU A 269 -7.32 2.89 -33.40
N ILE A 270 -6.70 1.86 -33.99
CA ILE A 270 -6.54 1.72 -35.43
C ILE A 270 -7.31 0.48 -35.89
N GLU A 271 -8.31 0.69 -36.74
CA GLU A 271 -9.07 -0.40 -37.35
C GLU A 271 -8.25 -1.04 -38.48
N LEU A 272 -7.64 -2.18 -38.21
CA LEU A 272 -6.71 -2.82 -39.15
C LEU A 272 -7.37 -3.30 -40.44
N LYS A 273 -8.68 -3.65 -40.43
CA LYS A 273 -9.39 -4.12 -41.63
C LYS A 273 -9.42 -3.08 -42.74
N ASN A 274 -9.58 -1.81 -42.35
CA ASN A 274 -9.68 -0.68 -43.27
C ASN A 274 -8.39 0.17 -43.32
N PHE A 275 -7.34 -0.28 -42.62
CA PHE A 275 -6.08 0.45 -42.59
C PHE A 275 -5.35 0.36 -43.92
N SER A 276 -5.08 1.53 -44.53
CA SER A 276 -4.34 1.62 -45.79
C SER A 276 -3.41 2.81 -45.77
N THR A 277 -2.17 2.62 -46.20
CA THR A 277 -1.18 3.70 -46.33
C THR A 277 -1.28 4.47 -47.65
N VAL A 278 -2.27 4.16 -48.51
CA VAL A 278 -2.39 4.76 -49.88
C VAL A 278 -2.78 6.25 -49.84
N SER A 279 -3.53 6.70 -48.80
CA SER A 279 -4.00 8.08 -48.70
C SER A 279 -2.87 9.09 -48.55
N LYS A 280 -3.16 10.39 -48.82
CA LYS A 280 -2.22 11.49 -48.62
C LYS A 280 -1.76 11.60 -47.16
N THR A 281 -2.63 11.31 -46.21
CA THR A 281 -2.36 11.34 -44.78
C THR A 281 -1.20 10.44 -44.39
N PHE A 282 -1.08 9.28 -45.03
CA PHE A 282 -0.01 8.30 -44.74
C PHE A 282 1.21 8.40 -45.65
N ARG A 283 1.37 9.53 -46.38
CA ARG A 283 2.54 9.74 -47.25
C ARG A 283 3.87 9.62 -46.51
N GLY A 284 3.93 10.13 -45.26
CA GLY A 284 5.14 10.03 -44.42
C GLY A 284 5.52 8.59 -44.14
N PHE A 285 4.56 7.74 -43.75
CA PHE A 285 4.80 6.32 -43.51
C PHE A 285 5.32 5.59 -44.74
N ARG A 286 4.71 5.82 -45.92
CA ARG A 286 5.20 5.23 -47.18
C ARG A 286 6.61 5.66 -47.51
N SER A 287 6.90 6.96 -47.37
CA SER A 287 8.23 7.50 -47.63
C SER A 287 9.28 6.87 -46.71
N THR A 288 9.00 6.75 -45.42
CA THR A 288 9.90 6.10 -44.47
C THR A 288 10.10 4.62 -44.79
N LYS A 289 9.00 3.87 -45.04
CA LYS A 289 9.07 2.46 -45.41
C LYS A 289 9.98 2.27 -46.65
N ASN A 290 9.69 3.01 -47.73
CA ASN A 290 10.45 2.89 -48.98
C ASN A 290 11.94 3.26 -48.80
N LYS A 291 12.24 4.23 -47.93
CA LYS A 291 13.62 4.59 -47.61
C LYS A 291 14.33 3.45 -46.89
N LEU A 292 13.71 2.89 -45.83
CA LEU A 292 14.28 1.78 -45.06
C LEU A 292 14.51 0.56 -45.93
N GLU A 293 13.54 0.20 -46.79
CA GLU A 293 13.68 -0.91 -47.73
C GLU A 293 14.84 -0.67 -48.72
N LYS A 294 14.99 0.54 -49.22
CA LYS A 294 16.09 0.94 -50.10
C LYS A 294 17.46 0.90 -49.41
N ASP A 295 17.49 1.24 -48.11
CA ASP A 295 18.69 1.22 -47.27
C ASP A 295 19.03 -0.22 -46.79
N GLY A 296 18.27 -1.24 -47.23
CA GLY A 296 18.53 -2.66 -46.95
C GLY A 296 17.93 -3.17 -45.64
N TYR A 297 17.06 -2.38 -44.97
CA TYR A 297 16.35 -2.88 -43.81
C TYR A 297 15.22 -3.85 -44.18
N ASN A 298 15.08 -4.89 -43.38
CA ASN A 298 14.05 -5.91 -43.57
C ASN A 298 13.18 -6.06 -42.33
N PHE A 299 11.86 -6.18 -42.52
CA PHE A 299 10.89 -6.43 -41.44
C PHE A 299 10.43 -7.87 -41.47
N SER A 300 10.42 -8.51 -40.29
CA SER A 300 9.91 -9.87 -40.16
C SER A 300 9.15 -10.05 -38.84
N VAL A 301 8.25 -11.04 -38.84
CA VAL A 301 7.53 -11.45 -37.61
C VAL A 301 7.93 -12.90 -37.33
N LEU A 302 8.55 -13.10 -36.19
CA LEU A 302 9.00 -14.42 -35.72
C LEU A 302 8.01 -14.95 -34.70
N LYS A 303 7.62 -16.22 -34.85
CA LYS A 303 6.75 -16.91 -33.91
C LYS A 303 7.56 -17.51 -32.77
N GLU A 304 6.93 -17.59 -31.62
CA GLU A 304 7.45 -18.30 -30.45
C GLU A 304 7.48 -19.84 -30.68
N PRO A 305 8.34 -20.55 -29.95
CA PRO A 305 9.37 -20.11 -29.00
C PRO A 305 10.58 -19.50 -29.71
N HIS A 306 11.21 -18.52 -29.06
CA HIS A 306 12.37 -17.81 -29.57
C HIS A 306 13.68 -18.46 -29.10
N THR A 307 14.73 -18.41 -29.94
CA THR A 307 16.06 -18.93 -29.55
C THR A 307 16.74 -17.98 -28.56
N ASP A 308 17.65 -18.52 -27.72
CA ASP A 308 18.42 -17.72 -26.78
C ASP A 308 19.29 -16.66 -27.49
N GLU A 309 19.80 -16.95 -28.69
CA GLU A 309 20.57 -16.01 -29.52
C GLU A 309 19.71 -14.80 -29.89
N LEU A 310 18.46 -15.04 -30.32
CA LEU A 310 17.53 -13.98 -30.67
C LEU A 310 17.20 -13.11 -29.44
N ILE A 311 16.88 -13.76 -28.33
CA ILE A 311 16.56 -13.04 -27.07
C ILE A 311 17.73 -12.19 -26.59
N ASN A 312 18.97 -12.70 -26.70
CA ASN A 312 20.18 -11.95 -26.34
C ASN A 312 20.41 -10.74 -27.26
N GLN A 313 20.11 -10.85 -28.56
CA GLN A 313 20.18 -9.71 -29.46
C GLN A 313 19.15 -8.65 -29.12
N ILE A 314 17.90 -9.03 -28.83
CA ILE A 314 16.83 -8.11 -28.43
C ILE A 314 17.16 -7.46 -27.09
N GLU A 315 17.74 -8.21 -26.15
CA GLU A 315 18.20 -7.66 -24.87
C GLU A 315 19.25 -6.56 -25.05
N LYS A 316 20.16 -6.75 -26.01
CA LYS A 316 21.16 -5.74 -26.33
C LYS A 316 20.50 -4.47 -26.88
N VAL A 317 19.59 -4.59 -27.84
CA VAL A 317 18.83 -3.46 -28.40
C VAL A 317 18.04 -2.74 -27.28
N SER A 318 17.37 -3.50 -26.42
CA SER A 318 16.63 -2.94 -25.28
C SER A 318 17.52 -2.14 -24.32
N LYS A 319 18.71 -2.68 -23.99
CA LYS A 319 19.69 -2.00 -23.13
C LYS A 319 20.26 -0.73 -23.77
N GLU A 320 20.57 -0.78 -25.05
CA GLU A 320 21.05 0.39 -25.80
C GLU A 320 19.99 1.50 -25.85
N TRP A 321 18.72 1.13 -26.12
CA TRP A 321 17.60 2.08 -26.09
C TRP A 321 17.35 2.68 -24.70
N LEU A 322 17.46 1.86 -23.65
CA LEU A 322 17.20 2.29 -22.28
C LEU A 322 18.30 3.24 -21.77
N GLY A 323 19.58 3.00 -22.12
CA GLY A 323 20.73 3.74 -21.64
C GLY A 323 20.77 3.75 -20.11
N ASP A 324 20.92 4.93 -19.51
CA ASP A 324 20.93 5.13 -18.05
C ASP A 324 19.55 5.15 -17.41
N LYS A 325 18.47 5.00 -18.16
CA LYS A 325 17.11 5.03 -17.66
C LYS A 325 16.73 3.68 -17.03
N LYS A 326 15.88 3.74 -16.01
CA LYS A 326 15.29 2.53 -15.42
C LYS A 326 14.04 2.12 -16.16
N GLU A 327 13.88 0.81 -16.36
CA GLU A 327 12.61 0.26 -16.85
C GLU A 327 11.48 0.61 -15.88
N LYS A 328 10.33 0.98 -16.45
CA LYS A 328 9.19 1.39 -15.63
C LYS A 328 8.28 0.22 -15.25
N GLY A 329 8.19 -0.80 -16.08
CA GLY A 329 7.35 -1.96 -15.85
C GLY A 329 5.84 -1.62 -15.75
N PHE A 330 5.09 -2.43 -15.02
CA PHE A 330 3.65 -2.36 -14.76
C PHE A 330 2.80 -2.35 -16.05
N SER A 331 2.42 -1.19 -16.59
CA SER A 331 1.60 -1.05 -17.80
C SER A 331 2.42 -0.85 -19.09
N LEU A 332 3.74 -0.70 -18.98
CA LEU A 332 4.62 -0.48 -20.13
C LEU A 332 5.40 -1.73 -20.56
N GLY A 333 5.32 -2.79 -19.77
CA GLY A 333 6.17 -3.96 -19.94
C GLY A 333 7.62 -3.69 -19.48
N SER A 334 8.40 -4.75 -19.43
CA SER A 334 9.84 -4.74 -19.15
C SER A 334 10.49 -5.87 -19.94
N PHE A 335 11.82 -5.80 -20.13
CA PHE A 335 12.52 -6.90 -20.75
C PHE A 335 12.54 -8.10 -19.79
N ASP A 336 11.75 -9.12 -20.09
CA ASP A 336 11.70 -10.40 -19.39
C ASP A 336 11.61 -11.53 -20.41
N LYS A 337 12.46 -12.55 -20.28
CA LYS A 337 12.56 -13.65 -21.25
C LYS A 337 11.27 -14.47 -21.32
N ASP A 338 10.64 -14.73 -20.18
CA ASP A 338 9.39 -15.49 -20.12
C ASP A 338 8.25 -14.73 -20.78
N TYR A 339 8.21 -13.41 -20.56
CA TYR A 339 7.24 -12.51 -21.18
C TYR A 339 7.41 -12.49 -22.72
N ILE A 340 8.64 -12.33 -23.20
CA ILE A 340 8.96 -12.26 -24.64
C ILE A 340 8.65 -13.58 -25.34
N ASN A 341 8.96 -14.72 -24.71
CA ASN A 341 8.72 -16.05 -25.27
C ASN A 341 7.24 -16.46 -25.38
N ARG A 342 6.31 -15.62 -24.93
CA ARG A 342 4.86 -15.91 -24.97
C ARG A 342 4.13 -15.23 -26.12
N SER A 343 4.83 -14.53 -27.01
CA SER A 343 4.20 -13.80 -28.12
C SER A 343 5.11 -13.70 -29.33
N PRO A 344 4.53 -13.56 -30.54
CA PRO A 344 5.31 -13.25 -31.73
C PRO A 344 6.10 -11.96 -31.62
N LEU A 345 7.29 -11.91 -32.20
CA LEU A 345 8.16 -10.75 -32.23
C LEU A 345 8.19 -10.12 -33.60
N ALA A 346 7.89 -8.82 -33.66
CA ALA A 346 8.12 -8.00 -34.84
C ALA A 346 9.52 -7.38 -34.76
N ILE A 347 10.41 -7.76 -35.68
CA ILE A 347 11.81 -7.29 -35.71
C ILE A 347 12.12 -6.54 -36.97
N ILE A 348 13.05 -5.62 -36.88
CA ILE A 348 13.70 -4.96 -38.01
C ILE A 348 15.18 -5.33 -37.99
N THR A 349 15.70 -5.78 -39.13
CA THR A 349 17.12 -6.07 -39.30
C THR A 349 17.73 -5.13 -40.35
N ASP A 350 18.99 -4.76 -40.13
CA ASP A 350 19.78 -4.01 -41.13
C ASP A 350 20.27 -4.89 -42.30
N SER A 351 21.00 -4.29 -43.21
CA SER A 351 21.60 -4.99 -44.36
C SER A 351 22.59 -6.11 -44.01
N ASN A 352 23.11 -6.12 -42.77
CA ASN A 352 24.02 -7.14 -42.25
C ASN A 352 23.28 -8.22 -41.46
N GLY A 353 21.95 -8.14 -41.35
CA GLY A 353 21.12 -9.07 -40.58
C GLY A 353 21.11 -8.78 -39.06
N GLN A 354 21.64 -7.65 -38.60
CA GLN A 354 21.57 -7.26 -37.18
C GLN A 354 20.21 -6.65 -36.83
N ILE A 355 19.67 -7.03 -35.68
CA ILE A 355 18.43 -6.42 -35.14
C ILE A 355 18.76 -5.00 -34.66
N THR A 356 17.89 -4.04 -35.05
CA THR A 356 18.08 -2.61 -34.78
C THR A 356 16.87 -1.99 -34.05
#